data_d9a3cab0de1df329d135fedcafb4700a
#
_entry.id   d9a3cab0de1df329d135fedcafb4700a
#
_cell.length_a   1.000
_cell.length_b   1.000
_cell.length_c   1.000
_cell.angle_alpha   90.00
_cell.angle_beta   90.00
_cell.angle_gamma   90.00
#
_symmetry.space_group_name_H-M   'P 1'
#
loop_
_entity.id
_entity.type
_entity.pdbx_description
1 polymer ?
#
loop_
_entity_poly.entity_id
_entity_poly.type
_entity_poly.pdbx_seq_one_letter_code
_entity_poly.pdbx_strand_id
1 'polypeptide(L)'
;MNKAVQIILLLVAFAAAFFIGFIPAHLKYKSCDQAIQKLDSSCSDQIQSKDQEIALYKDKLQFQDIKNTLINCLIELEKNNYGNATDIFKNFIEKYESFKTNKIIQGKISDSDIMRDDVITALAKNDPKVKEKIIAIIEKFHSIQ
;
A
#
# COMPACT_ATOMS: atom_id res chain seq x y z
N MET A 1 -39.55 -67.08 21.21
CA MET A 1 -38.57 -66.03 21.46
C MET A 1 -39.14 -65.04 22.46
N ASN A 2 -38.42 -64.79 23.55
CA ASN A 2 -38.96 -64.01 24.67
C ASN A 2 -39.13 -62.56 24.22
N LYS A 3 -40.32 -61.93 24.46
CA LYS A 3 -40.65 -60.57 24.04
C LYS A 3 -39.54 -59.55 24.45
N ALA A 4 -38.88 -59.79 25.62
CA ALA A 4 -37.75 -58.98 26.09
C ALA A 4 -36.56 -59.07 25.16
N VAL A 5 -36.18 -60.22 24.61
CA VAL A 5 -35.08 -60.40 23.67
C VAL A 5 -35.35 -59.75 22.33
N GLN A 6 -36.60 -59.71 21.88
CA GLN A 6 -36.96 -58.96 20.66
C GLN A 6 -36.76 -57.43 20.81
N ILE A 7 -37.18 -56.89 21.95
CA ILE A 7 -37.05 -55.47 22.23
C ILE A 7 -35.54 -55.07 22.31
N ILE A 8 -34.74 -55.91 22.97
CA ILE A 8 -33.28 -55.65 23.06
C ILE A 8 -32.62 -55.68 21.68
N LEU A 9 -32.95 -56.67 20.83
CA LEU A 9 -32.41 -56.74 19.46
C LEU A 9 -32.82 -55.53 18.60
N LEU A 10 -34.03 -55.02 18.76
CA LEU A 10 -34.54 -53.84 18.06
C LEU A 10 -33.80 -52.56 18.50
N LEU A 11 -33.54 -52.42 19.80
CA LEU A 11 -32.76 -51.29 20.33
C LEU A 11 -31.31 -51.32 19.85
N VAL A 12 -30.69 -52.50 19.82
CA VAL A 12 -29.31 -52.65 19.29
C VAL A 12 -29.24 -52.33 17.80
N ALA A 13 -30.19 -52.78 17.01
CA ALA A 13 -30.26 -52.49 15.58
C ALA A 13 -30.47 -50.99 15.32
N PHE A 14 -31.29 -50.32 16.13
CA PHE A 14 -31.53 -48.88 16.03
C PHE A 14 -30.27 -48.07 16.42
N ALA A 15 -29.58 -48.48 17.48
CA ALA A 15 -28.32 -47.86 17.89
C ALA A 15 -27.24 -48.02 16.80
N ALA A 16 -27.11 -49.22 16.23
CA ALA A 16 -26.15 -49.48 15.16
C ALA A 16 -26.44 -48.64 13.90
N ALA A 17 -27.70 -48.52 13.47
CA ALA A 17 -28.10 -47.69 12.35
C ALA A 17 -27.80 -46.18 12.60
N PHE A 18 -28.04 -45.72 13.83
CA PHE A 18 -27.75 -44.35 14.23
C PHE A 18 -26.23 -44.04 14.17
N PHE A 19 -25.40 -44.92 14.70
CA PHE A 19 -23.94 -44.76 14.67
C PHE A 19 -23.35 -44.80 13.25
N ILE A 20 -23.87 -45.67 12.39
CA ILE A 20 -23.42 -45.80 10.99
C ILE A 20 -23.81 -44.57 10.17
N GLY A 21 -24.96 -43.93 10.45
CA GLY A 21 -25.36 -42.72 9.72
C GLY A 21 -24.82 -41.43 10.30
N PHE A 22 -24.79 -41.31 11.63
CA PHE A 22 -24.43 -40.03 12.30
C PHE A 22 -22.95 -39.74 12.30
N ILE A 23 -22.09 -40.75 12.55
CA ILE A 23 -20.63 -40.52 12.66
C ILE A 23 -20.02 -40.05 11.33
N PRO A 24 -20.26 -40.68 10.18
CA PRO A 24 -19.74 -40.20 8.90
C PRO A 24 -20.22 -38.81 8.51
N ALA A 25 -21.49 -38.50 8.80
CA ALA A 25 -22.05 -37.17 8.52
C ALA A 25 -21.35 -36.08 9.36
N HIS A 26 -21.14 -36.33 10.66
CA HIS A 26 -20.47 -35.40 11.56
C HIS A 26 -19.02 -35.17 11.19
N LEU A 27 -18.30 -36.23 10.79
CA LEU A 27 -16.92 -36.11 10.32
C LEU A 27 -16.78 -35.30 9.01
N LYS A 28 -17.72 -35.50 8.07
CA LYS A 28 -17.78 -34.71 6.84
C LYS A 28 -18.06 -33.21 7.13
N TYR A 29 -18.99 -32.94 8.04
CA TYR A 29 -19.29 -31.56 8.46
C TYR A 29 -18.05 -30.87 9.04
N LYS A 30 -17.35 -31.52 9.95
CA LYS A 30 -16.13 -30.99 10.58
C LYS A 30 -15.00 -30.74 9.58
N SER A 31 -14.82 -31.63 8.60
CA SER A 31 -13.82 -31.44 7.55
C SER A 31 -14.19 -30.29 6.59
N CYS A 32 -15.48 -30.09 6.32
CA CYS A 32 -15.96 -28.97 5.51
C CYS A 32 -15.75 -27.64 6.22
N ASP A 33 -16.09 -27.54 7.51
CA ASP A 33 -15.84 -26.34 8.32
C ASP A 33 -14.35 -25.98 8.38
N GLN A 34 -13.49 -26.96 8.55
CA GLN A 34 -12.04 -26.75 8.53
C GLN A 34 -11.53 -26.26 7.16
N ALA A 35 -12.09 -26.77 6.08
CA ALA A 35 -11.75 -26.32 4.73
C ALA A 35 -12.22 -24.89 4.48
N ILE A 36 -13.42 -24.53 4.93
CA ILE A 36 -13.95 -23.16 4.84
C ILE A 36 -13.10 -22.19 5.65
N GLN A 37 -12.74 -22.52 6.89
CA GLN A 37 -11.89 -21.68 7.73
C GLN A 37 -10.50 -21.46 7.12
N LYS A 38 -9.90 -22.51 6.53
CA LYS A 38 -8.62 -22.39 5.84
C LYS A 38 -8.71 -21.50 4.59
N LEU A 39 -9.80 -21.62 3.84
CA LEU A 39 -10.02 -20.79 2.66
C LEU A 39 -10.24 -19.33 3.05
N ASP A 40 -11.01 -19.07 4.09
CA ASP A 40 -11.29 -17.73 4.60
C ASP A 40 -10.01 -17.04 5.12
N SER A 41 -9.21 -17.75 5.93
CA SER A 41 -7.91 -17.23 6.38
C SER A 41 -6.95 -16.94 5.21
N SER A 42 -6.85 -17.87 4.24
CA SER A 42 -6.01 -17.67 3.06
C SER A 42 -6.48 -16.49 2.20
N CYS A 43 -7.78 -16.32 2.05
CA CYS A 43 -8.35 -15.18 1.33
C CYS A 43 -8.06 -13.86 2.06
N SER A 44 -8.22 -13.84 3.38
CA SER A 44 -7.90 -12.67 4.21
C SER A 44 -6.42 -12.28 4.11
N ASP A 45 -5.50 -13.25 4.19
CA ASP A 45 -4.07 -13.02 4.05
C ASP A 45 -3.70 -12.47 2.66
N GLN A 46 -4.34 -12.99 1.60
CA GLN A 46 -4.14 -12.49 0.24
C GLN A 46 -4.64 -11.05 0.07
N ILE A 47 -5.81 -10.73 0.63
CA ILE A 47 -6.35 -9.36 0.61
C ILE A 47 -5.39 -8.42 1.32
N GLN A 48 -4.94 -8.75 2.53
CA GLN A 48 -4.00 -7.94 3.29
C GLN A 48 -2.68 -7.72 2.54
N SER A 49 -2.15 -8.76 1.90
CA SER A 49 -0.94 -8.66 1.07
C SER A 49 -1.14 -7.72 -0.12
N LYS A 50 -2.30 -7.81 -0.80
CA LYS A 50 -2.63 -6.94 -1.92
C LYS A 50 -2.83 -5.48 -1.49
N ASP A 51 -3.45 -5.25 -0.34
CA ASP A 51 -3.61 -3.90 0.20
C ASP A 51 -2.27 -3.24 0.52
N GLN A 52 -1.31 -4.00 1.06
CA GLN A 52 0.05 -3.52 1.29
C GLN A 52 0.78 -3.20 -0.03
N GLU A 53 0.62 -4.05 -1.04
CA GLU A 53 1.19 -3.82 -2.37
C GLU A 53 0.60 -2.56 -3.01
N ILE A 54 -0.71 -2.37 -2.94
CA ILE A 54 -1.41 -1.18 -3.44
C ILE A 54 -0.93 0.08 -2.71
N ALA A 55 -0.76 0.04 -1.39
CA ALA A 55 -0.25 1.16 -0.63
C ALA A 55 1.17 1.54 -1.08
N LEU A 56 2.05 0.56 -1.28
CA LEU A 56 3.40 0.79 -1.78
C LEU A 56 3.42 1.41 -3.19
N TYR A 57 2.54 0.93 -4.08
CA TYR A 57 2.43 1.52 -5.43
C TYR A 57 1.91 2.96 -5.40
N LYS A 58 0.95 3.27 -4.53
CA LYS A 58 0.48 4.65 -4.32
C LYS A 58 1.61 5.56 -3.86
N ASP A 59 2.39 5.12 -2.89
CA ASP A 59 3.55 5.88 -2.40
C ASP A 59 4.57 6.13 -3.52
N LYS A 60 4.89 5.13 -4.33
CA LYS A 60 5.79 5.28 -5.48
C LYS A 60 5.25 6.26 -6.52
N LEU A 61 3.95 6.22 -6.80
CA LEU A 61 3.32 7.16 -7.74
C LEU A 61 3.36 8.60 -7.22
N GLN A 62 3.09 8.81 -5.93
CA GLN A 62 3.20 10.14 -5.32
C GLN A 62 4.65 10.65 -5.36
N PHE A 63 5.61 9.81 -5.05
CA PHE A 63 7.03 10.17 -5.15
C PHE A 63 7.43 10.55 -6.58
N GLN A 64 6.95 9.82 -7.58
CA GLN A 64 7.19 10.13 -8.99
C GLN A 64 6.53 11.44 -9.40
N ASP A 65 5.33 11.74 -8.89
CA ASP A 65 4.63 13.00 -9.13
C ASP A 65 5.39 14.20 -8.54
N ILE A 66 5.97 14.07 -7.35
CA ILE A 66 6.85 15.09 -6.76
C ILE A 66 8.06 15.35 -7.66
N LYS A 67 8.73 14.31 -8.16
CA LYS A 67 9.87 14.43 -9.08
C LYS A 67 9.47 15.12 -10.39
N ASN A 68 8.36 14.73 -10.97
CA ASN A 68 7.85 15.32 -12.20
C ASN A 68 7.50 16.80 -12.02
N THR A 69 7.02 17.19 -10.84
CA THR A 69 6.75 18.61 -10.54
C THR A 69 8.05 19.45 -10.57
N LEU A 70 9.16 18.94 -10.04
CA LEU A 70 10.47 19.60 -10.14
C LEU A 70 10.97 19.69 -11.59
N ILE A 71 10.81 18.62 -12.36
CA ILE A 71 11.20 18.61 -13.79
C ILE A 71 10.38 19.65 -14.56
N ASN A 72 9.08 19.75 -14.29
CA ASN A 72 8.22 20.77 -14.92
C ASN A 72 8.66 22.21 -14.53
N CYS A 73 9.08 22.41 -13.27
CA CYS A 73 9.65 23.67 -12.85
C CYS A 73 10.92 24.03 -13.67
N LEU A 74 11.82 23.07 -13.87
CA LEU A 74 13.02 23.25 -14.68
C LEU A 74 12.67 23.57 -16.14
N ILE A 75 11.69 22.90 -16.73
CA ILE A 75 11.21 23.17 -18.10
C ILE A 75 10.73 24.62 -18.25
N GLU A 76 9.98 25.14 -17.28
CA GLU A 76 9.53 26.54 -17.32
C GLU A 76 10.71 27.52 -17.17
N LEU A 77 11.71 27.19 -16.36
CA LEU A 77 12.93 27.97 -16.26
C LEU A 77 13.74 27.98 -17.57
N GLU A 78 13.76 26.87 -18.32
CA GLU A 78 14.36 26.83 -19.65
C GLU A 78 13.67 27.77 -20.64
N LYS A 79 12.37 27.97 -20.50
CA LYS A 79 11.59 28.95 -21.27
C LYS A 79 11.71 30.38 -20.73
N ASN A 80 12.51 30.62 -19.70
CA ASN A 80 12.60 31.88 -18.94
C ASN A 80 11.26 32.34 -18.34
N ASN A 81 10.35 31.42 -18.07
CA ASN A 81 9.04 31.68 -17.46
C ASN A 81 9.12 31.57 -15.93
N TYR A 82 9.78 32.51 -15.28
CA TYR A 82 10.01 32.51 -13.83
C TYR A 82 8.74 32.58 -13.00
N GLY A 83 7.69 33.25 -13.51
CA GLY A 83 6.39 33.31 -12.82
C GLY A 83 5.77 31.94 -12.68
N ASN A 84 5.63 31.22 -13.79
CA ASN A 84 5.06 29.87 -13.80
C ASN A 84 5.97 28.86 -13.02
N ALA A 85 7.30 28.99 -13.17
CA ALA A 85 8.24 28.19 -12.40
C ALA A 85 8.08 28.38 -10.88
N THR A 86 7.79 29.62 -10.44
CA THR A 86 7.53 29.92 -9.03
C THR A 86 6.30 29.19 -8.51
N ASP A 87 5.21 29.20 -9.26
CA ASP A 87 3.97 28.54 -8.85
C ASP A 87 4.12 27.01 -8.84
N ILE A 88 4.84 26.45 -9.82
CA ILE A 88 5.17 25.03 -9.85
C ILE A 88 6.07 24.65 -8.67
N PHE A 89 7.06 25.46 -8.32
CA PHE A 89 7.93 25.18 -7.18
C PHE A 89 7.17 25.25 -5.85
N LYS A 90 6.23 26.17 -5.67
CA LYS A 90 5.37 26.20 -4.49
C LYS A 90 4.54 24.91 -4.38
N ASN A 91 3.94 24.47 -5.49
CA ASN A 91 3.20 23.19 -5.53
C ASN A 91 4.13 21.99 -5.19
N PHE A 92 5.38 22.00 -5.67
CA PHE A 92 6.37 21.01 -5.27
C PHE A 92 6.58 21.01 -3.75
N ILE A 93 6.75 22.18 -3.13
CA ILE A 93 6.94 22.28 -1.67
C ILE A 93 5.73 21.69 -0.92
N GLU A 94 4.51 22.02 -1.33
CA GLU A 94 3.29 21.47 -0.70
C GLU A 94 3.24 19.94 -0.78
N LYS A 95 3.55 19.37 -1.95
CA LYS A 95 3.63 17.93 -2.15
C LYS A 95 4.74 17.29 -1.32
N TYR A 96 5.92 17.90 -1.27
CA TYR A 96 7.04 17.43 -0.47
C TYR A 96 6.69 17.41 1.03
N GLU A 97 6.14 18.51 1.56
CA GLU A 97 5.73 18.61 2.96
C GLU A 97 4.72 17.53 3.35
N SER A 98 3.77 17.22 2.46
CA SER A 98 2.79 16.16 2.69
C SER A 98 3.40 14.75 2.66
N PHE A 99 4.55 14.58 1.99
CA PHE A 99 5.18 13.27 1.75
C PHE A 99 6.46 13.03 2.55
N LYS A 100 7.04 14.04 3.18
CA LYS A 100 8.36 13.97 3.85
C LYS A 100 8.48 12.93 4.97
N THR A 101 7.35 12.52 5.57
CA THR A 101 7.30 11.46 6.58
C THR A 101 7.16 10.06 5.99
N ASN A 102 6.97 9.95 4.65
CA ASN A 102 6.85 8.67 3.99
C ASN A 102 8.18 7.92 3.99
N LYS A 103 8.12 6.60 4.19
CA LYS A 103 9.31 5.72 4.28
C LYS A 103 10.24 5.79 3.07
N ILE A 104 9.75 6.22 1.89
CA ILE A 104 10.54 6.34 0.67
C ILE A 104 11.62 7.42 0.84
N ILE A 105 11.28 8.59 1.41
CA ILE A 105 12.18 9.74 1.52
C ILE A 105 12.61 10.08 2.94
N GLN A 106 11.94 9.54 3.95
CA GLN A 106 12.24 9.81 5.35
C GLN A 106 13.71 9.50 5.68
N GLY A 107 14.43 10.49 6.18
CA GLY A 107 15.86 10.38 6.51
C GLY A 107 16.81 10.38 5.32
N LYS A 108 16.32 10.46 4.08
CA LYS A 108 17.13 10.52 2.85
C LYS A 108 17.20 11.93 2.25
N ILE A 109 16.15 12.73 2.46
CA ILE A 109 16.07 14.12 2.06
C ILE A 109 15.76 14.95 3.29
N SER A 110 16.52 16.00 3.52
CA SER A 110 16.29 16.98 4.57
C SER A 110 15.73 18.28 4.00
N ASP A 111 15.14 19.11 4.86
CA ASP A 111 14.64 20.42 4.44
C ASP A 111 15.77 21.33 3.91
N SER A 112 17.03 21.12 4.38
CA SER A 112 18.21 21.80 3.84
C SER A 112 18.56 21.37 2.41
N ASP A 113 18.26 20.14 2.02
CA ASP A 113 18.47 19.67 0.64
C ASP A 113 17.51 20.35 -0.35
N ILE A 114 16.34 20.80 0.14
CA ILE A 114 15.30 21.45 -0.68
C ILE A 114 15.63 22.93 -0.96
N MET A 115 16.46 23.57 -0.12
CA MET A 115 16.88 24.98 -0.28
C MET A 115 15.71 25.94 -0.55
N ARG A 116 14.57 25.72 0.11
CA ARG A 116 13.27 26.36 -0.16
C ARG A 116 13.37 27.86 -0.32
N ASP A 117 13.92 28.55 0.70
CA ASP A 117 13.94 30.02 0.75
C ASP A 117 14.92 30.60 -0.28
N ASP A 118 16.02 29.90 -0.52
CA ASP A 118 17.00 30.27 -1.53
C ASP A 118 16.46 30.17 -2.94
N VAL A 119 15.71 29.10 -3.23
CA VAL A 119 15.07 28.89 -4.55
C VAL A 119 13.96 29.92 -4.76
N ILE A 120 13.08 30.14 -3.79
CA ILE A 120 12.00 31.13 -3.89
C ILE A 120 12.57 32.54 -4.11
N THR A 121 13.63 32.90 -3.36
CA THR A 121 14.29 34.20 -3.51
C THR A 121 14.93 34.37 -4.88
N ALA A 122 15.57 33.32 -5.41
CA ALA A 122 16.20 33.36 -6.73
C ALA A 122 15.14 33.43 -7.85
N LEU A 123 14.04 32.69 -7.73
CA LEU A 123 12.91 32.78 -8.65
C LEU A 123 12.32 34.19 -8.69
N ALA A 124 12.07 34.80 -7.53
CA ALA A 124 11.51 36.14 -7.43
C ALA A 124 12.42 37.22 -8.04
N LYS A 125 13.75 36.98 -8.08
CA LYS A 125 14.76 37.88 -8.68
C LYS A 125 15.04 37.57 -10.15
N ASN A 126 14.39 36.55 -10.72
CA ASN A 126 14.69 36.03 -12.06
C ASN A 126 16.19 35.63 -12.21
N ASP A 127 16.80 35.11 -11.13
CA ASP A 127 18.21 34.74 -11.13
C ASP A 127 18.42 33.45 -11.93
N PRO A 128 19.22 33.47 -13.02
CA PRO A 128 19.44 32.26 -13.83
C PRO A 128 20.12 31.12 -13.05
N LYS A 129 20.84 31.42 -11.95
CA LYS A 129 21.45 30.41 -11.08
C LYS A 129 20.43 29.52 -10.35
N VAL A 130 19.16 29.90 -10.34
CA VAL A 130 18.10 29.06 -9.78
C VAL A 130 17.98 27.70 -10.48
N LYS A 131 18.34 27.63 -11.77
CA LYS A 131 18.36 26.35 -12.53
C LYS A 131 19.29 25.34 -11.88
N GLU A 132 20.49 25.75 -11.50
CA GLU A 132 21.48 24.88 -10.84
C GLU A 132 20.95 24.34 -9.50
N LYS A 133 20.24 25.19 -8.74
CA LYS A 133 19.63 24.78 -7.48
C LYS A 133 18.51 23.74 -7.70
N ILE A 134 17.64 23.95 -8.70
CA ILE A 134 16.59 22.99 -9.04
C ILE A 134 17.19 21.65 -9.51
N ILE A 135 18.24 21.69 -10.33
CA ILE A 135 18.95 20.48 -10.78
C ILE A 135 19.52 19.73 -9.58
N ALA A 136 20.17 20.41 -8.63
CA ALA A 136 20.71 19.76 -7.42
C ALA A 136 19.62 19.06 -6.60
N ILE A 137 18.43 19.66 -6.48
CA ILE A 137 17.28 19.02 -5.82
C ILE A 137 16.85 17.79 -6.61
N ILE A 138 16.71 17.89 -7.94
CA ILE A 138 16.31 16.78 -8.81
C ILE A 138 17.29 15.60 -8.66
N GLU A 139 18.60 15.87 -8.67
CA GLU A 139 19.64 14.84 -8.50
C GLU A 139 19.51 14.13 -7.15
N LYS A 140 19.21 14.90 -6.08
CA LYS A 140 18.96 14.33 -4.76
C LYS A 140 17.77 13.36 -4.77
N PHE A 141 16.66 13.74 -5.42
CA PHE A 141 15.49 12.86 -5.57
C PHE A 141 15.76 11.64 -6.47
N HIS A 142 16.65 11.77 -7.47
CA HIS A 142 17.04 10.65 -8.31
C HIS A 142 17.96 9.65 -7.61
N SER A 143 18.73 10.07 -6.61
CA SER A 143 19.59 9.18 -5.82
C SER A 143 18.80 8.22 -4.91
N ILE A 144 17.49 8.45 -4.75
CA ILE A 144 16.59 7.60 -3.97
C ILE A 144 16.02 6.52 -4.90
N GLN A 145 16.49 5.30 -4.74
CA GLN A 145 15.97 4.10 -5.40
C GLN A 145 14.96 3.36 -4.54
#